data_1ea65dd0253918b4d982a8a22085a0ac
#
_entry.id   1ea65dd0253918b4d982a8a22085a0ac
#
_cell.length_a   1.000
_cell.length_b   1.000
_cell.length_c   1.000
_cell.angle_alpha   90.00
_cell.angle_beta   90.00
_cell.angle_gamma   90.00
#
_symmetry.space_group_name_H-M   'P 1'
#
loop_
_entity.id
_entity.type
_entity.pdbx_description
1 polymer ?
#
loop_
_entity_poly.entity_id
_entity_poly.type
_entity_poly.pdbx_seq_one_letter_code
_entity_poly.pdbx_strand_id
1 'polypeptide(L)'
;MLQLQIRHTLEKLSNDEGGDLFVDDQWIEDAGEMFKDTLRRQLGRQSEDFRLRMSNIGRPVCQLQMAKSGAKATRRPYNFIVRMMHGDILECVMEVLLRVAQANITGGKNKVALELAGQTIKGE
;
A
#
# COMPACT_ATOMS: atom_id res chain seq x y z
N MET A 1 -20.71 -10.54 0.15
CA MET A 1 -20.62 -10.56 -1.33
C MET A 1 -19.19 -10.60 -1.84
N LEU A 2 -18.34 -9.65 -1.50
CA LEU A 2 -16.95 -9.58 -1.99
C LEU A 2 -16.14 -10.86 -1.73
N GLN A 3 -16.24 -11.42 -0.52
CA GLN A 3 -15.55 -12.68 -0.17
C GLN A 3 -15.98 -13.85 -1.05
N LEU A 4 -17.26 -13.92 -1.43
CA LEU A 4 -17.77 -14.97 -2.31
C LEU A 4 -17.24 -14.80 -3.74
N GLN A 5 -17.12 -13.58 -4.23
CA GLN A 5 -16.57 -13.30 -5.56
C GLN A 5 -15.09 -13.70 -5.64
N ILE A 6 -14.30 -13.30 -4.65
CA ILE A 6 -12.87 -13.67 -4.57
C ILE A 6 -12.72 -15.19 -4.47
N ARG A 7 -13.50 -15.84 -3.60
CA ARG A 7 -13.47 -17.29 -3.44
C ARG A 7 -13.82 -17.99 -4.76
N HIS A 8 -14.88 -17.58 -5.43
CA HIS A 8 -15.29 -18.15 -6.72
C HIS A 8 -14.20 -17.98 -7.80
N THR A 9 -13.55 -16.80 -7.84
CA THR A 9 -12.44 -16.57 -8.76
C THR A 9 -11.27 -17.51 -8.48
N LEU A 10 -10.92 -17.68 -7.20
CA LEU A 10 -9.84 -18.60 -6.80
C LEU A 10 -10.19 -20.07 -7.09
N GLU A 11 -11.45 -20.46 -6.89
CA GLU A 11 -11.95 -21.80 -7.24
C GLU A 11 -11.87 -22.06 -8.75
N LYS A 12 -12.22 -21.09 -9.59
CA LYS A 12 -12.05 -21.18 -11.05
C LYS A 12 -10.59 -21.35 -11.47
N LEU A 13 -9.69 -20.57 -10.86
CA LEU A 13 -8.25 -20.70 -11.10
C LEU A 13 -7.72 -22.07 -10.68
N SER A 14 -8.24 -22.64 -9.58
CA SER A 14 -7.84 -23.95 -9.06
C SER A 14 -8.30 -25.11 -9.93
N ASN A 15 -9.43 -24.96 -10.63
CA ASN A 15 -10.06 -26.01 -11.43
C ASN A 15 -9.67 -25.98 -12.92
N ASP A 16 -8.59 -25.27 -13.28
CA ASP A 16 -8.18 -25.04 -14.68
C ASP A 16 -9.27 -24.35 -15.57
N GLU A 17 -10.30 -23.80 -14.96
CA GLU A 17 -11.32 -23.00 -15.64
C GLU A 17 -10.89 -21.52 -15.79
N GLY A 18 -9.62 -21.24 -15.54
CA GLY A 18 -9.06 -19.88 -15.60
C GLY A 18 -9.12 -19.25 -16.99
N GLY A 19 -9.29 -20.07 -18.05
CA GLY A 19 -9.46 -19.55 -19.41
C GLY A 19 -10.74 -18.73 -19.64
N ASP A 20 -11.73 -18.86 -18.76
CA ASP A 20 -12.98 -18.10 -18.79
C ASP A 20 -12.89 -16.77 -18.00
N LEU A 21 -11.78 -16.55 -17.32
CA LEU A 21 -11.58 -15.32 -16.58
C LEU A 21 -11.00 -14.24 -17.49
N PHE A 22 -11.71 -13.14 -17.58
CA PHE A 22 -11.19 -11.98 -18.28
C PHE A 22 -10.12 -11.30 -17.43
N VAL A 23 -8.90 -11.24 -17.96
CA VAL A 23 -7.78 -10.52 -17.38
C VAL A 23 -7.32 -9.49 -18.40
N ASP A 24 -7.43 -8.21 -18.04
CA ASP A 24 -6.93 -7.12 -18.86
C ASP A 24 -5.43 -6.96 -18.63
N ASP A 25 -4.64 -6.95 -19.70
CA ASP A 25 -3.19 -6.74 -19.64
C ASP A 25 -2.84 -5.43 -18.94
N GLN A 26 -3.71 -4.40 -19.04
CA GLN A 26 -3.52 -3.14 -18.34
C GLN A 26 -3.51 -3.32 -16.82
N TRP A 27 -4.28 -4.24 -16.27
CA TRP A 27 -4.27 -4.50 -14.82
C TRP A 27 -2.96 -5.10 -14.36
N ILE A 28 -2.35 -5.93 -15.20
CA ILE A 28 -1.03 -6.53 -14.95
C ILE A 28 0.06 -5.45 -15.00
N GLU A 29 -0.01 -4.57 -16.00
CA GLU A 29 0.92 -3.45 -16.13
C GLU A 29 0.80 -2.49 -14.94
N ASP A 30 -0.40 -2.12 -14.53
CA ASP A 30 -0.65 -1.26 -13.37
C ASP A 30 -0.07 -1.87 -12.08
N ALA A 31 -0.28 -3.17 -11.88
CA ALA A 31 0.29 -3.90 -10.74
C ALA A 31 1.82 -3.97 -10.82
N GLY A 32 2.38 -4.11 -12.02
CA GLY A 32 3.82 -4.06 -12.26
C GLY A 32 4.42 -2.70 -11.89
N GLU A 33 3.80 -1.60 -12.28
CA GLU A 33 4.23 -0.26 -11.90
C GLU A 33 4.12 -0.04 -10.37
N MET A 34 3.02 -0.47 -9.76
CA MET A 34 2.84 -0.40 -8.31
C MET A 34 3.93 -1.19 -7.57
N PHE A 35 4.31 -2.36 -8.08
CA PHE A 35 5.39 -3.15 -7.53
C PHE A 35 6.76 -2.47 -7.70
N LYS A 36 7.05 -1.90 -8.87
CA LYS A 36 8.28 -1.12 -9.10
C LYS A 36 8.38 0.06 -8.14
N ASP A 37 7.30 0.79 -7.93
CA ASP A 37 7.27 1.93 -7.00
C ASP A 37 7.45 1.48 -5.56
N THR A 38 6.89 0.34 -5.20
CA THR A 38 7.13 -0.29 -3.90
C THR A 38 8.60 -0.62 -3.69
N LEU A 39 9.25 -1.24 -4.67
CA LEU A 39 10.68 -1.54 -4.59
C LEU A 39 11.53 -0.26 -4.49
N ARG A 40 11.25 0.76 -5.30
CA ARG A 40 11.93 2.06 -5.22
C ARG A 40 11.80 2.67 -3.82
N ARG A 41 10.60 2.63 -3.24
CA ARG A 41 10.31 3.18 -1.90
C ARG A 41 10.99 2.38 -0.79
N GLN A 42 10.98 1.04 -0.87
CA GLN A 42 11.53 0.18 0.18
C GLN A 42 13.06 0.06 0.11
N LEU A 43 13.63 0.01 -1.09
CA LEU A 43 15.06 -0.15 -1.30
C LEU A 43 15.78 1.20 -1.49
N GLY A 44 15.04 2.23 -1.90
CA GLY A 44 15.57 3.58 -2.03
C GLY A 44 15.85 4.18 -0.65
N ARG A 45 17.08 4.63 -0.43
CA ARG A 45 17.46 5.39 0.77
C ARG A 45 17.04 6.85 0.61
N GLN A 46 15.75 7.13 0.58
CA GLN A 46 15.29 8.51 0.61
C GLN A 46 15.16 8.94 2.07
N SER A 47 16.00 9.88 2.49
CA SER A 47 15.74 10.68 3.67
C SER A 47 14.61 11.63 3.31
N GLU A 48 13.39 11.25 3.62
CA GLU A 48 12.28 12.18 3.48
C GLU A 48 12.36 13.23 4.60
N ASP A 49 12.20 14.49 4.22
CA ASP A 49 12.00 15.56 5.20
C ASP A 49 10.81 15.24 6.10
N PHE A 50 10.92 15.65 7.36
CA PHE A 50 9.86 15.42 8.33
C PHE A 50 8.55 16.04 7.83
N ARG A 51 7.51 15.21 7.73
CA ARG A 51 6.15 15.64 7.40
C ARG A 51 5.17 15.06 8.42
N LEU A 52 4.23 15.89 8.85
CA LEU A 52 3.11 15.40 9.65
C LEU A 52 2.20 14.54 8.75
N ARG A 53 1.96 13.29 9.19
CA ARG A 53 1.08 12.35 8.53
C ARG A 53 -0.04 11.94 9.49
N MET A 54 -1.17 11.50 8.96
CA MET A 54 -2.27 10.97 9.79
C MET A 54 -1.82 9.84 10.72
N SER A 55 -0.89 8.99 10.27
CA SER A 55 -0.27 7.93 11.08
C SER A 55 0.57 8.43 12.27
N ASN A 56 0.85 9.74 12.34
CA ASN A 56 1.55 10.36 13.48
C ASN A 56 0.58 10.79 14.59
N ILE A 57 -0.72 10.81 14.32
CA ILE A 57 -1.74 11.16 15.31
C ILE A 57 -1.71 10.12 16.43
N GLY A 58 -1.65 10.61 17.66
CA GLY A 58 -1.56 9.76 18.87
C GLY A 58 -0.14 9.35 19.26
N ARG A 59 0.89 9.70 18.48
CA ARG A 59 2.28 9.50 18.91
C ARG A 59 2.68 10.53 19.98
N PRO A 60 3.54 10.15 20.94
CA PRO A 60 4.07 11.09 21.93
C PRO A 60 4.73 12.31 21.28
N VAL A 61 4.42 13.50 21.77
CA VAL A 61 4.92 14.77 21.22
C VAL A 61 6.46 14.80 21.17
N CYS A 62 7.13 14.24 22.19
CA CYS A 62 8.59 14.16 22.23
C CYS A 62 9.16 13.36 21.02
N GLN A 63 8.50 12.30 20.58
CA GLN A 63 8.93 11.54 19.41
C GLN A 63 8.78 12.35 18.12
N LEU A 64 7.70 13.12 18.01
CA LEU A 64 7.48 13.99 16.85
C LEU A 64 8.49 15.14 16.82
N GLN A 65 8.82 15.72 17.97
CA GLN A 65 9.84 16.75 18.07
C GLN A 65 11.23 16.21 17.71
N MET A 66 11.60 15.02 18.18
CA MET A 66 12.85 14.37 17.81
C MET A 66 12.90 14.10 16.30
N ALA A 67 11.83 13.58 15.71
CA ALA A 67 11.77 13.36 14.27
C ALA A 67 11.89 14.68 13.49
N LYS A 68 11.24 15.75 13.93
CA LYS A 68 11.33 17.09 13.34
C LYS A 68 12.74 17.68 13.43
N SER A 69 13.45 17.42 14.52
CA SER A 69 14.85 17.88 14.70
C SER A 69 15.88 17.07 13.93
N GLY A 70 15.44 16.09 13.13
CA GLY A 70 16.34 15.24 12.34
C GLY A 70 17.06 14.14 13.14
N ALA A 71 16.56 13.82 14.34
CA ALA A 71 17.08 12.70 15.11
C ALA A 71 16.96 11.41 14.31
N LYS A 72 18.07 10.65 14.20
CA LYS A 72 18.07 9.37 13.48
C LYS A 72 17.17 8.38 14.20
N ALA A 73 16.21 7.85 13.47
CA ALA A 73 15.38 6.75 13.98
C ALA A 73 16.24 5.51 14.26
N THR A 74 15.84 4.73 15.25
CA THR A 74 16.44 3.41 15.52
C THR A 74 16.34 2.56 14.25
N ARG A 75 17.41 1.83 13.94
CA ARG A 75 17.43 0.90 12.79
C ARG A 75 16.27 -0.07 12.92
N ARG A 76 15.48 -0.15 11.88
CA ARG A 76 14.40 -1.13 11.79
C ARG A 76 15.02 -2.53 11.66
N PRO A 77 14.61 -3.52 12.48
CA PRO A 77 15.10 -4.87 12.34
C PRO A 77 14.72 -5.42 10.96
N TYR A 78 15.56 -6.30 10.39
CA TYR A 78 15.36 -6.82 9.03
C TYR A 78 14.02 -7.54 8.85
N ASN A 79 13.57 -8.26 9.88
CA ASN A 79 12.28 -8.95 9.86
C ASN A 79 11.09 -7.98 9.71
N PHE A 80 11.20 -6.76 10.23
CA PHE A 80 10.20 -5.72 10.03
C PHE A 80 10.17 -5.26 8.57
N ILE A 81 11.34 -5.06 7.96
CA ILE A 81 11.46 -4.67 6.55
C ILE A 81 10.86 -5.75 5.65
N VAL A 82 11.18 -7.03 5.91
CA VAL A 82 10.63 -8.16 5.16
C VAL A 82 9.10 -8.22 5.27
N ARG A 83 8.54 -8.01 6.48
CA ARG A 83 7.08 -7.96 6.65
C ARG A 83 6.42 -6.82 5.88
N MET A 84 7.04 -5.65 5.88
CA MET A 84 6.55 -4.51 5.10
C MET A 84 6.55 -4.82 3.60
N MET A 85 7.63 -5.41 3.08
CA MET A 85 7.72 -5.82 1.68
C MET A 85 6.66 -6.86 1.32
N HIS A 86 6.44 -7.85 2.17
CA HIS A 86 5.37 -8.83 1.96
C HIS A 86 3.98 -8.18 1.91
N GLY A 87 3.69 -7.24 2.80
CA GLY A 87 2.44 -6.51 2.78
C GLY A 87 2.22 -5.77 1.47
N ASP A 88 3.24 -5.06 1.01
CA ASP A 88 3.19 -4.30 -0.24
C ASP A 88 3.04 -5.21 -1.47
N ILE A 89 3.69 -6.38 -1.50
CA ILE A 89 3.54 -7.36 -2.59
C ILE A 89 2.12 -7.93 -2.59
N LEU A 90 1.60 -8.31 -1.42
CA LEU A 90 0.24 -8.82 -1.29
C LEU A 90 -0.79 -7.77 -1.75
N GLU A 91 -0.56 -6.49 -1.45
CA GLU A 91 -1.44 -5.40 -1.92
C GLU A 91 -1.50 -5.37 -3.46
N CYS A 92 -0.35 -5.47 -4.15
CA CYS A 92 -0.30 -5.52 -5.61
C CYS A 92 -1.07 -6.72 -6.18
N VAL A 93 -0.88 -7.90 -5.60
CA VAL A 93 -1.57 -9.13 -6.04
C VAL A 93 -3.06 -9.03 -5.78
N MET A 94 -3.46 -8.57 -4.60
CA MET A 94 -4.87 -8.44 -4.23
C MET A 94 -5.61 -7.43 -5.12
N GLU A 95 -4.97 -6.37 -5.56
CA GLU A 95 -5.60 -5.41 -6.47
C GLU A 95 -5.96 -6.07 -7.80
N VAL A 96 -5.07 -6.87 -8.38
CA VAL A 96 -5.36 -7.62 -9.60
C VAL A 96 -6.47 -8.63 -9.39
N LEU A 97 -6.41 -9.42 -8.31
CA LEU A 97 -7.43 -10.42 -8.00
C LEU A 97 -8.81 -9.80 -7.81
N LEU A 98 -8.89 -8.64 -7.16
CA LEU A 98 -10.14 -7.92 -6.98
C LEU A 98 -10.74 -7.45 -8.32
N ARG A 99 -9.89 -6.98 -9.24
CA ARG A 99 -10.33 -6.58 -10.58
C ARG A 99 -10.81 -7.78 -11.38
N VAL A 100 -10.07 -8.89 -11.36
CA VAL A 100 -10.47 -10.15 -12.02
C VAL A 100 -11.77 -10.70 -11.44
N ALA A 101 -11.99 -10.56 -10.14
CA ALA A 101 -13.24 -10.92 -9.47
C ALA A 101 -14.39 -9.93 -9.76
N GLN A 102 -14.18 -8.96 -10.64
CA GLN A 102 -15.16 -7.92 -10.98
C GLN A 102 -15.68 -7.14 -9.76
N ALA A 103 -14.84 -7.00 -8.74
CA ALA A 103 -15.16 -6.16 -7.61
C ALA A 103 -15.22 -4.70 -8.05
N ASN A 104 -16.28 -4.01 -7.65
CA ASN A 104 -16.40 -2.59 -7.94
C ASN A 104 -15.44 -1.79 -7.04
N ILE A 105 -14.21 -1.60 -7.52
CA ILE A 105 -13.19 -0.82 -6.82
C ILE A 105 -13.40 0.64 -7.20
N THR A 106 -14.02 1.38 -6.32
CA THR A 106 -14.19 2.82 -6.47
C THR A 106 -13.14 3.54 -5.64
N GLY A 107 -12.23 4.22 -6.32
CA GLY A 107 -11.17 5.02 -5.71
C GLY A 107 -10.04 4.17 -5.14
N GLY A 108 -8.86 4.33 -5.69
CA GLY A 108 -7.64 3.82 -5.07
C GLY A 108 -7.35 4.52 -3.73
N LYS A 109 -6.10 4.54 -3.32
CA LYS A 109 -5.68 5.26 -2.11
C LYS A 109 -6.12 6.72 -2.17
N ASN A 110 -7.16 7.07 -1.43
CA ASN A 110 -7.66 8.44 -1.37
C ASN A 110 -6.69 9.29 -0.55
N LYS A 111 -6.00 10.20 -1.21
CA LYS A 111 -5.13 11.15 -0.53
C LYS A 111 -5.98 12.19 0.19
N VAL A 112 -5.85 12.26 1.49
CA VAL A 112 -6.53 13.23 2.33
C VAL A 112 -5.52 14.24 2.86
N ALA A 113 -5.88 15.52 2.80
CA ALA A 113 -5.09 16.59 3.39
C ALA A 113 -5.98 17.39 4.34
N LEU A 114 -5.52 17.55 5.59
CA LEU A 114 -6.19 18.33 6.60
C LEU A 114 -5.29 19.51 7.00
N GLU A 115 -5.81 20.71 6.95
CA GLU A 115 -5.10 21.87 7.45
C GLU A 115 -5.49 22.18 8.89
N LEU A 116 -4.50 22.17 9.78
CA LEU A 116 -4.65 22.48 11.19
C LEU A 116 -3.55 23.46 11.63
N ALA A 117 -3.94 24.59 12.17
CA ALA A 117 -3.02 25.61 12.71
C ALA A 117 -1.88 25.99 11.73
N GLY A 118 -2.21 26.17 10.45
CA GLY A 118 -1.25 26.52 9.41
C GLY A 118 -0.32 25.38 8.97
N GLN A 119 -0.60 24.15 9.38
CA GLN A 119 0.14 22.96 8.95
C GLN A 119 -0.76 21.99 8.21
N THR A 120 -0.24 21.41 7.13
CA THR A 120 -0.96 20.41 6.34
C THR A 120 -0.60 19.00 6.82
N ILE A 121 -1.60 18.25 7.29
CA ILE A 121 -1.47 16.84 7.66
C ILE A 121 -1.96 16.01 6.48
N LYS A 122 -1.09 15.17 5.93
CA LYS A 122 -1.41 14.30 4.81
C LYS A 122 -1.61 12.84 5.25
N GLY A 123 -2.58 12.17 4.65
CA GLY A 123 -2.86 10.75 4.85
C GLY A 123 -3.38 10.09 3.58
N GLU A 124 -3.35 8.79 3.58
CA GLU A 124 -3.94 7.91 2.56
C GLU A 124 -4.91 6.95 3.23
#